data_295f7cd485c838bcf19d380ab885ba32
#
_entry.id   295f7cd485c838bcf19d380ab885ba32
#
_cell.length_a   1.000
_cell.length_b   1.000
_cell.length_c   1.000
_cell.angle_alpha   90.00
_cell.angle_beta   90.00
_cell.angle_gamma   90.00
#
_symmetry.space_group_name_H-M   'P 1'
#
loop_
_entity.id
_entity.type
_entity.pdbx_description
1 polymer ?
#
loop_
_entity_poly.entity_id
_entity_poly.type
_entity_poly.pdbx_seq_one_letter_code
_entity_poly.pdbx_strand_id
1 'polypeptide(L)'
;MAESIDREESSPANVPSRRDRKRERTRGEIYSAAMNLFLRRGFEAVTIEEICDAADVARATFFLHFPAKEALLTEYGVRANQALAELIRGAHGSATTTLKTALKMLAERAMQQPDVIRLHVRELLSRPPAFLESHQEQTENLVSLLAAVIRRGQAAGEFRRKIEPGLAAVALCATYFALIYEWARRGGKLDVEGAIAQTLDIVLNGLSEKKSKRSNA
;
A
#
# COMPACT_ATOMS: atom_id res chain seq x y z
N MET A 1 21.61 33.22 -39.90
CA MET A 1 20.95 31.97 -39.50
C MET A 1 21.50 31.62 -38.12
N ALA A 2 20.72 31.91 -37.08
CA ALA A 2 21.09 31.65 -35.69
C ALA A 2 20.21 30.49 -35.19
N GLU A 3 20.82 29.37 -34.90
CA GLU A 3 20.16 28.21 -34.28
C GLU A 3 19.90 28.52 -32.81
N SER A 4 18.61 28.59 -32.47
CA SER A 4 18.15 28.66 -31.10
C SER A 4 18.23 27.26 -30.51
N ILE A 5 19.13 27.08 -29.57
CA ILE A 5 19.22 25.85 -28.75
C ILE A 5 18.20 26.02 -27.62
N ASP A 6 17.08 25.32 -27.73
CA ASP A 6 16.10 25.14 -26.64
C ASP A 6 16.78 24.36 -25.51
N ARG A 7 17.04 25.07 -24.41
CA ARG A 7 17.39 24.45 -23.13
C ARG A 7 16.10 23.98 -22.48
N GLU A 8 15.83 22.68 -22.53
CA GLU A 8 14.88 22.06 -21.62
C GLU A 8 15.36 22.26 -20.17
N GLU A 9 14.68 23.17 -19.47
CA GLU A 9 14.83 23.34 -18.04
C GLU A 9 14.29 22.10 -17.35
N SER A 10 15.18 21.25 -16.84
CA SER A 10 14.86 20.18 -15.90
C SER A 10 14.26 20.79 -14.64
N SER A 11 12.96 20.59 -14.44
CA SER A 11 12.20 21.03 -13.26
C SER A 11 12.86 20.44 -12.00
N PRO A 12 13.21 21.24 -10.98
CA PRO A 12 13.85 20.73 -9.77
C PRO A 12 12.89 19.83 -9.01
N ALA A 13 13.38 18.70 -8.52
CA ALA A 13 12.66 17.78 -7.65
C ALA A 13 11.95 18.57 -6.54
N ASN A 14 10.61 18.42 -6.45
CA ASN A 14 9.74 19.18 -5.55
C ASN A 14 10.05 18.84 -4.08
N VAL A 15 10.97 19.59 -3.48
CA VAL A 15 11.27 19.49 -2.03
C VAL A 15 10.06 20.02 -1.27
N PRO A 16 9.43 19.21 -0.38
CA PRO A 16 8.24 19.62 0.35
C PRO A 16 8.47 20.93 1.10
N SER A 17 7.57 21.88 0.91
CA SER A 17 7.65 23.19 1.57
C SER A 17 7.56 23.04 3.10
N ARG A 18 7.96 24.08 3.85
CA ARG A 18 7.79 24.11 5.32
C ARG A 18 6.31 23.93 5.70
N ARG A 19 5.40 24.42 4.88
CA ARG A 19 3.95 24.30 5.07
C ARG A 19 3.50 22.85 4.88
N ASP A 20 4.01 22.17 3.86
CA ASP A 20 3.66 20.76 3.57
C ASP A 20 4.17 19.84 4.69
N ARG A 21 5.39 20.05 5.15
CA ARG A 21 5.94 19.30 6.29
C ARG A 21 5.12 19.51 7.57
N LYS A 22 4.68 20.74 7.86
CA LYS A 22 3.81 21.03 9.00
C LYS A 22 2.46 20.34 8.85
N ARG A 23 1.88 20.39 7.64
CA ARG A 23 0.60 19.72 7.32
C ARG A 23 0.69 18.22 7.53
N GLU A 24 1.73 17.58 7.02
CA GLU A 24 1.93 16.13 7.16
C GLU A 24 2.18 15.73 8.63
N ARG A 25 2.91 16.53 9.38
CA ARG A 25 3.11 16.30 10.82
C ARG A 25 1.78 16.32 11.57
N THR A 26 0.97 17.36 11.39
CA THR A 26 -0.35 17.47 12.04
C THR A 26 -1.27 16.31 11.62
N ARG A 27 -1.26 15.91 10.35
CA ARG A 27 -1.98 14.73 9.86
C ARG A 27 -1.55 13.46 10.60
N GLY A 28 -0.25 13.28 10.81
CA GLY A 28 0.32 12.17 11.57
C GLY A 28 -0.06 12.16 13.04
N GLU A 29 -0.08 13.34 13.68
CA GLU A 29 -0.49 13.51 15.09
C GLU A 29 -1.97 13.12 15.29
N ILE A 30 -2.87 13.61 14.42
CA ILE A 30 -4.29 13.26 14.45
C ILE A 30 -4.48 11.73 14.23
N TYR A 31 -3.79 11.15 13.24
CA TYR A 31 -3.87 9.72 12.98
C TYR A 31 -3.42 8.89 14.18
N SER A 32 -2.28 9.23 14.78
CA SER A 32 -1.75 8.50 15.94
C SER A 32 -2.66 8.59 17.16
N ALA A 33 -3.21 9.77 17.45
CA ALA A 33 -4.17 9.96 18.52
C ALA A 33 -5.44 9.12 18.31
N ALA A 34 -5.98 9.14 17.09
CA ALA A 34 -7.16 8.35 16.73
C ALA A 34 -6.91 6.84 16.87
N MET A 35 -5.79 6.32 16.35
CA MET A 35 -5.47 4.89 16.45
C MET A 35 -5.33 4.46 17.91
N ASN A 36 -4.70 5.24 18.77
CA ASN A 36 -4.59 4.95 20.20
C ASN A 36 -5.97 4.87 20.88
N LEU A 37 -6.89 5.75 20.53
CA LEU A 37 -8.27 5.74 21.07
C LEU A 37 -9.05 4.54 20.55
N PHE A 38 -9.00 4.26 19.23
CA PHE A 38 -9.69 3.14 18.60
C PHE A 38 -9.25 1.78 19.15
N LEU A 39 -7.96 1.60 19.41
CA LEU A 39 -7.42 0.36 19.97
C LEU A 39 -7.91 0.12 21.40
N ARG A 40 -8.09 1.18 22.19
CA ARG A 40 -8.54 1.06 23.59
C ARG A 40 -10.04 0.90 23.74
N ARG A 41 -10.84 1.57 22.90
CA ARG A 41 -12.29 1.72 23.08
C ARG A 41 -13.14 1.21 21.92
N GLY A 42 -12.51 0.87 20.82
CA GLY A 42 -13.17 0.54 19.57
C GLY A 42 -13.54 1.79 18.74
N PHE A 43 -13.70 1.59 17.44
CA PHE A 43 -13.94 2.68 16.49
C PHE A 43 -15.25 3.43 16.79
N GLU A 44 -16.35 2.72 17.04
CA GLU A 44 -17.68 3.31 17.21
C GLU A 44 -17.77 4.21 18.45
N ALA A 45 -17.12 3.81 19.53
CA ALA A 45 -17.20 4.51 20.81
C ALA A 45 -16.37 5.81 20.89
N VAL A 46 -15.58 6.12 19.86
CA VAL A 46 -14.71 7.31 19.85
C VAL A 46 -15.30 8.38 18.94
N THR A 47 -15.39 9.61 19.47
CA THR A 47 -15.88 10.78 18.74
C THR A 47 -14.73 11.56 18.08
N ILE A 48 -15.05 12.42 17.10
CA ILE A 48 -14.09 13.33 16.48
C ILE A 48 -13.56 14.33 17.50
N GLU A 49 -14.41 14.79 18.42
CA GLU A 49 -14.06 15.71 19.49
C GLU A 49 -12.95 15.14 20.38
N GLU A 50 -13.11 13.88 20.82
CA GLU A 50 -12.10 13.19 21.63
C GLU A 50 -10.77 13.00 20.87
N ILE A 51 -10.83 12.78 19.56
CA ILE A 51 -9.61 12.72 18.72
C ILE A 51 -8.94 14.09 18.64
N CYS A 52 -9.72 15.16 18.48
CA CYS A 52 -9.21 16.53 18.44
C CYS A 52 -8.52 16.91 19.75
N ASP A 53 -9.16 16.61 20.90
CA ASP A 53 -8.61 16.86 22.23
C ASP A 53 -7.31 16.06 22.42
N ALA A 54 -7.27 14.79 22.04
CA ALA A 54 -6.08 13.94 22.17
C ALA A 54 -4.93 14.35 21.25
N ALA A 55 -5.22 14.98 20.13
CA ALA A 55 -4.22 15.48 19.17
C ALA A 55 -3.87 16.97 19.35
N ASP A 56 -4.49 17.64 20.32
CA ASP A 56 -4.38 19.09 20.57
C ASP A 56 -4.64 19.92 19.29
N VAL A 57 -5.76 19.65 18.61
CA VAL A 57 -6.16 20.38 17.41
C VAL A 57 -7.61 20.83 17.46
N ALA A 58 -7.90 21.95 16.80
CA ALA A 58 -9.29 22.37 16.60
C ALA A 58 -10.04 21.43 15.65
N ARG A 59 -11.36 21.28 15.85
CA ARG A 59 -12.23 20.47 14.96
C ARG A 59 -12.12 20.87 13.48
N ALA A 60 -11.98 22.15 13.17
CA ALA A 60 -11.75 22.62 11.81
C ALA A 60 -10.42 22.09 11.23
N THR A 61 -9.40 21.97 12.06
CA THR A 61 -8.12 21.39 11.65
C THR A 61 -8.25 19.90 11.36
N PHE A 62 -9.03 19.16 12.15
CA PHE A 62 -9.34 17.75 11.84
C PHE A 62 -9.92 17.62 10.44
N PHE A 63 -11.00 18.36 10.13
CA PHE A 63 -11.67 18.27 8.83
C PHE A 63 -10.82 18.78 7.65
N LEU A 64 -9.83 19.60 7.89
CA LEU A 64 -8.83 19.97 6.87
C LEU A 64 -7.96 18.77 6.45
N HIS A 65 -7.77 17.78 7.33
CA HIS A 65 -6.93 16.62 7.11
C HIS A 65 -7.71 15.34 6.80
N PHE A 66 -8.88 15.17 7.42
CA PHE A 66 -9.72 13.98 7.31
C PHE A 66 -11.18 14.38 7.13
N PRO A 67 -11.79 14.09 5.97
CA PRO A 67 -13.18 14.51 5.70
C PRO A 67 -14.20 13.83 6.60
N ALA A 68 -13.86 12.68 7.18
CA ALA A 68 -14.69 11.91 8.10
C ALA A 68 -13.83 11.04 9.01
N LYS A 69 -14.40 10.50 10.08
CA LYS A 69 -13.74 9.57 11.01
C LYS A 69 -13.26 8.31 10.29
N GLU A 70 -14.02 7.84 9.32
CA GLU A 70 -13.73 6.68 8.48
C GLU A 70 -12.43 6.83 7.67
N ALA A 71 -12.11 8.04 7.25
CA ALA A 71 -10.87 8.32 6.51
C ALA A 71 -9.59 7.99 7.30
N LEU A 72 -9.68 7.96 8.63
CA LEU A 72 -8.56 7.52 9.48
C LEU A 72 -8.25 6.03 9.32
N LEU A 73 -9.26 5.20 9.08
CA LEU A 73 -9.05 3.77 8.86
C LEU A 73 -8.37 3.49 7.52
N THR A 74 -8.62 4.32 6.51
CA THR A 74 -7.99 4.17 5.18
C THR A 74 -6.56 4.72 5.12
N GLU A 75 -6.18 5.58 6.05
CA GLU A 75 -4.87 6.25 6.11
C GLU A 75 -3.70 5.25 6.15
N TYR A 76 -3.89 4.10 6.80
CA TYR A 76 -2.89 3.03 6.79
C TYR A 76 -2.56 2.59 5.35
N GLY A 77 -3.58 2.34 4.53
CA GLY A 77 -3.43 1.97 3.12
C GLY A 77 -2.78 3.07 2.29
N VAL A 78 -3.16 4.34 2.52
CA VAL A 78 -2.54 5.50 1.87
C VAL A 78 -1.04 5.52 2.12
N ARG A 79 -0.63 5.41 3.38
CA ARG A 79 0.79 5.41 3.78
C ARG A 79 1.56 4.18 3.26
N ALA A 80 0.90 3.02 3.22
CA ALA A 80 1.49 1.81 2.65
C ALA A 80 1.73 1.96 1.13
N ASN A 81 0.77 2.51 0.39
CA ASN A 81 0.88 2.75 -1.04
C ASN A 81 1.96 3.80 -1.37
N GLN A 82 2.08 4.86 -0.57
CA GLN A 82 3.15 5.86 -0.74
C GLN A 82 4.52 5.22 -0.57
N ALA A 83 4.74 4.45 0.50
CA ALA A 83 6.00 3.76 0.75
C ALA A 83 6.33 2.74 -0.36
N LEU A 84 5.30 2.03 -0.87
CA LEU A 84 5.45 1.11 -2.00
C LEU A 84 5.85 1.84 -3.28
N ALA A 85 5.22 2.97 -3.58
CA ALA A 85 5.56 3.77 -4.75
C ALA A 85 7.01 4.28 -4.71
N GLU A 86 7.50 4.67 -3.53
CA GLU A 86 8.89 5.06 -3.33
C GLU A 86 9.85 3.89 -3.54
N LEU A 87 9.54 2.72 -2.98
CA LEU A 87 10.31 1.50 -3.18
C LEU A 87 10.41 1.14 -4.67
N ILE A 88 9.28 1.16 -5.40
CA ILE A 88 9.25 0.81 -6.82
C ILE A 88 10.04 1.82 -7.66
N ARG A 89 9.95 3.13 -7.35
CA ARG A 89 10.75 4.18 -8.03
C ARG A 89 12.25 4.01 -7.83
N GLY A 90 12.68 3.60 -6.65
CA GLY A 90 14.09 3.35 -6.31
C GLY A 90 14.60 1.96 -6.73
N ALA A 91 13.76 1.10 -7.29
CA ALA A 91 14.15 -0.28 -7.60
C ALA A 91 14.88 -0.38 -8.94
N HIS A 92 16.16 -0.74 -8.90
CA HIS A 92 17.03 -0.96 -10.07
C HIS A 92 17.22 -2.44 -10.43
N GLY A 93 16.61 -3.37 -9.70
CA GLY A 93 16.73 -4.82 -9.90
C GLY A 93 15.70 -5.39 -10.88
N SER A 94 15.66 -6.71 -10.99
CA SER A 94 14.67 -7.45 -11.75
C SER A 94 13.25 -7.18 -11.24
N ALA A 95 12.26 -7.32 -12.10
CA ALA A 95 10.86 -7.18 -11.71
C ALA A 95 10.47 -8.22 -10.65
N THR A 96 10.99 -9.44 -10.77
CA THR A 96 10.85 -10.51 -9.77
C THR A 96 11.34 -10.08 -8.39
N THR A 97 12.55 -9.52 -8.31
CA THR A 97 13.12 -9.01 -7.05
C THR A 97 12.29 -7.87 -6.50
N THR A 98 11.86 -6.94 -7.35
CA THR A 98 11.03 -5.80 -6.94
C THR A 98 9.71 -6.26 -6.34
N LEU A 99 9.01 -7.23 -6.95
CA LEU A 99 7.76 -7.78 -6.40
C LEU A 99 7.97 -8.48 -5.05
N LYS A 100 9.04 -9.27 -4.92
CA LYS A 100 9.38 -9.94 -3.65
C LYS A 100 9.62 -8.91 -2.54
N THR A 101 10.43 -7.89 -2.81
CA THR A 101 10.73 -6.83 -1.83
C THR A 101 9.49 -6.02 -1.49
N ALA A 102 8.63 -5.70 -2.47
CA ALA A 102 7.39 -4.97 -2.26
C ALA A 102 6.43 -5.70 -1.31
N LEU A 103 6.17 -6.97 -1.55
CA LEU A 103 5.24 -7.74 -0.71
C LEU A 103 5.83 -8.06 0.66
N LYS A 104 7.15 -8.28 0.75
CA LYS A 104 7.83 -8.40 2.04
C LYS A 104 7.69 -7.11 2.86
N MET A 105 7.96 -5.95 2.27
CA MET A 105 7.79 -4.65 2.94
C MET A 105 6.35 -4.44 3.43
N LEU A 106 5.35 -4.78 2.62
CA LEU A 106 3.95 -4.66 3.01
C LEU A 106 3.61 -5.58 4.20
N ALA A 107 4.14 -6.81 4.21
CA ALA A 107 3.96 -7.76 5.31
C ALA A 107 4.63 -7.28 6.60
N GLU A 108 5.90 -6.87 6.53
CA GLU A 108 6.64 -6.34 7.67
C GLU A 108 5.92 -5.13 8.28
N ARG A 109 5.42 -4.23 7.43
CA ARG A 109 4.66 -3.06 7.87
C ARG A 109 3.36 -3.44 8.57
N ALA A 110 2.63 -4.43 8.06
CA ALA A 110 1.44 -4.96 8.71
C ALA A 110 1.76 -5.58 10.08
N MET A 111 2.85 -6.32 10.18
CA MET A 111 3.28 -6.96 11.43
C MET A 111 3.83 -5.97 12.47
N GLN A 112 4.35 -4.81 12.06
CA GLN A 112 4.78 -3.76 12.98
C GLN A 112 3.61 -3.09 13.72
N GLN A 113 2.40 -3.14 13.16
CA GLN A 113 1.20 -2.52 13.74
C GLN A 113 0.04 -3.53 13.82
N PRO A 114 0.22 -4.65 14.55
CA PRO A 114 -0.72 -5.77 14.55
C PRO A 114 -2.13 -5.37 15.00
N ASP A 115 -2.23 -4.49 15.97
CA ASP A 115 -3.52 -4.07 16.51
C ASP A 115 -4.26 -3.13 15.55
N VAL A 116 -3.54 -2.25 14.85
CA VAL A 116 -4.11 -1.41 13.79
C VAL A 116 -4.64 -2.27 12.64
N ILE A 117 -3.88 -3.30 12.23
CA ILE A 117 -4.32 -4.20 11.17
C ILE A 117 -5.53 -5.02 11.62
N ARG A 118 -5.55 -5.54 12.84
CA ARG A 118 -6.73 -6.26 13.38
C ARG A 118 -7.96 -5.38 13.43
N LEU A 119 -7.81 -4.13 13.87
CA LEU A 119 -8.87 -3.13 13.84
C LEU A 119 -9.36 -2.90 12.40
N HIS A 120 -8.45 -2.65 11.48
CA HIS A 120 -8.77 -2.39 10.08
C HIS A 120 -9.52 -3.55 9.43
N VAL A 121 -9.06 -4.79 9.61
CA VAL A 121 -9.73 -6.00 9.10
C VAL A 121 -11.12 -6.17 9.73
N ARG A 122 -11.25 -5.95 11.04
CA ARG A 122 -12.53 -6.04 11.74
C ARG A 122 -13.55 -5.04 11.18
N GLU A 123 -13.12 -3.79 11.02
CA GLU A 123 -13.99 -2.72 10.52
C GLU A 123 -14.38 -2.95 9.05
N LEU A 124 -13.45 -3.44 8.23
CA LEU A 124 -13.73 -3.80 6.84
C LEU A 124 -14.83 -4.86 6.71
N LEU A 125 -14.85 -5.85 7.61
CA LEU A 125 -15.86 -6.92 7.61
C LEU A 125 -17.20 -6.51 8.19
N SER A 126 -17.22 -5.48 9.02
CA SER A 126 -18.42 -5.07 9.80
C SER A 126 -19.20 -3.93 9.16
N ARG A 127 -18.70 -3.32 8.07
CA ARG A 127 -19.24 -2.06 7.57
C ARG A 127 -19.95 -2.13 6.23
N PRO A 128 -20.95 -1.21 6.03
CA PRO A 128 -21.72 -1.07 4.80
C PRO A 128 -20.86 -0.57 3.60
N PRO A 129 -21.45 -0.57 2.38
CA PRO A 129 -20.76 -0.27 1.11
C PRO A 129 -19.89 1.00 1.06
N ALA A 130 -20.27 2.07 1.75
CA ALA A 130 -19.52 3.35 1.73
C ALA A 130 -18.10 3.24 2.29
N PHE A 131 -17.83 2.31 3.21
CA PHE A 131 -16.48 2.04 3.69
C PHE A 131 -15.66 1.26 2.67
N LEU A 132 -16.32 0.39 1.92
CA LEU A 132 -15.68 -0.37 0.83
C LEU A 132 -15.24 0.55 -0.31
N GLU A 133 -15.99 1.60 -0.62
CA GLU A 133 -15.63 2.59 -1.65
C GLU A 133 -14.32 3.31 -1.32
N SER A 134 -14.13 3.77 -0.09
CA SER A 134 -12.88 4.42 0.31
C SER A 134 -11.69 3.46 0.36
N HIS A 135 -11.90 2.17 0.58
CA HIS A 135 -10.88 1.12 0.48
C HIS A 135 -10.59 0.71 -0.96
N GLN A 136 -11.58 0.83 -1.85
CA GLN A 136 -11.43 0.50 -3.26
C GLN A 136 -10.33 1.33 -3.90
N GLU A 137 -10.31 2.65 -3.67
CA GLU A 137 -9.25 3.53 -4.20
C GLU A 137 -7.85 3.06 -3.76
N GLN A 138 -7.67 2.69 -2.49
CA GLN A 138 -6.38 2.21 -1.98
C GLN A 138 -5.99 0.87 -2.61
N THR A 139 -6.95 -0.02 -2.81
CA THR A 139 -6.73 -1.31 -3.48
C THR A 139 -6.39 -1.12 -4.95
N GLU A 140 -7.10 -0.24 -5.66
CA GLU A 140 -6.82 0.10 -7.06
C GLU A 140 -5.43 0.71 -7.23
N ASN A 141 -5.01 1.59 -6.31
CA ASN A 141 -3.66 2.14 -6.29
C ASN A 141 -2.60 1.05 -6.09
N LEU A 142 -2.79 0.13 -5.15
CA LEU A 142 -1.90 -1.00 -4.93
C LEU A 142 -1.80 -1.89 -6.18
N VAL A 143 -2.94 -2.25 -6.77
CA VAL A 143 -3.00 -3.04 -8.01
C VAL A 143 -2.24 -2.34 -9.13
N SER A 144 -2.44 -1.03 -9.32
CA SER A 144 -1.78 -0.26 -10.36
C SER A 144 -0.27 -0.22 -10.20
N LEU A 145 0.23 -0.07 -8.97
CA LEU A 145 1.66 -0.09 -8.66
C LEU A 145 2.30 -1.45 -8.98
N LEU A 146 1.67 -2.55 -8.55
CA LEU A 146 2.17 -3.90 -8.83
C LEU A 146 2.08 -4.24 -10.32
N ALA A 147 0.99 -3.85 -11.01
CA ALA A 147 0.83 -4.03 -12.45
C ALA A 147 1.92 -3.33 -13.26
N ALA A 148 2.37 -2.14 -12.82
CA ALA A 148 3.48 -1.44 -13.45
C ALA A 148 4.79 -2.23 -13.36
N VAL A 149 5.08 -2.87 -12.23
CA VAL A 149 6.25 -3.75 -12.07
C VAL A 149 6.13 -4.98 -12.97
N ILE A 150 4.93 -5.58 -13.04
CA ILE A 150 4.69 -6.76 -13.91
C ILE A 150 4.89 -6.39 -15.38
N ARG A 151 4.37 -5.26 -15.86
CA ARG A 151 4.59 -4.76 -17.23
C ARG A 151 6.08 -4.58 -17.53
N ARG A 152 6.85 -4.02 -16.59
CA ARG A 152 8.30 -3.89 -16.71
C ARG A 152 8.98 -5.25 -16.87
N GLY A 153 8.58 -6.24 -16.07
CA GLY A 153 9.10 -7.62 -16.18
C GLY A 153 8.73 -8.30 -17.49
N GLN A 154 7.54 -8.04 -18.04
CA GLN A 154 7.15 -8.53 -19.36
C GLN A 154 7.98 -7.90 -20.49
N ALA A 155 8.25 -6.61 -20.40
CA ALA A 155 9.10 -5.90 -21.36
C ALA A 155 10.53 -6.44 -21.31
N ALA A 156 11.05 -6.79 -20.13
CA ALA A 156 12.37 -7.39 -19.91
C ALA A 156 12.43 -8.91 -20.21
N GLY A 157 11.31 -9.56 -20.56
CA GLY A 157 11.26 -11.00 -20.83
C GLY A 157 11.30 -11.89 -19.57
N GLU A 158 11.14 -11.32 -18.38
CA GLU A 158 11.06 -12.08 -17.13
C GLU A 158 9.71 -12.79 -16.98
N PHE A 159 8.64 -12.15 -17.45
CA PHE A 159 7.26 -12.63 -17.30
C PHE A 159 6.58 -12.87 -18.65
N ARG A 160 5.62 -13.80 -18.66
CA ARG A 160 4.83 -14.13 -19.84
C ARG A 160 4.00 -12.93 -20.31
N ARG A 161 4.17 -12.53 -21.56
CA ARG A 161 3.43 -11.41 -22.18
C ARG A 161 1.94 -11.67 -22.35
N LYS A 162 1.51 -12.95 -22.36
CA LYS A 162 0.09 -13.34 -22.50
C LYS A 162 -0.75 -13.10 -21.25
N ILE A 163 -0.12 -12.88 -20.10
CA ILE A 163 -0.84 -12.64 -18.84
C ILE A 163 -1.11 -11.14 -18.74
N GLU A 164 -2.36 -10.78 -18.54
CA GLU A 164 -2.76 -9.39 -18.33
C GLU A 164 -2.17 -8.89 -16.99
N PRO A 165 -1.37 -7.77 -16.98
CA PRO A 165 -0.66 -7.31 -15.78
C PRO A 165 -1.55 -6.93 -14.61
N GLY A 166 -2.71 -6.32 -14.87
CA GLY A 166 -3.68 -5.95 -13.85
C GLY A 166 -4.28 -7.18 -13.18
N LEU A 167 -4.63 -8.22 -13.96
CA LEU A 167 -5.15 -9.48 -13.40
C LEU A 167 -4.11 -10.18 -12.51
N ALA A 168 -2.85 -10.20 -12.93
CA ALA A 168 -1.78 -10.76 -12.12
C ALA A 168 -1.56 -9.94 -10.82
N ALA A 169 -1.64 -8.61 -10.90
CA ALA A 169 -1.57 -7.73 -9.75
C ALA A 169 -2.74 -7.94 -8.78
N VAL A 170 -3.98 -8.10 -9.30
CA VAL A 170 -5.16 -8.46 -8.49
C VAL A 170 -4.95 -9.78 -7.76
N ALA A 171 -4.39 -10.80 -8.41
CA ALA A 171 -4.10 -12.08 -7.76
C ALA A 171 -3.09 -11.94 -6.61
N LEU A 172 -2.03 -11.13 -6.80
CA LEU A 172 -1.06 -10.82 -5.76
C LEU A 172 -1.70 -10.07 -4.58
N CYS A 173 -2.52 -9.05 -4.86
CA CYS A 173 -3.24 -8.30 -3.84
C CYS A 173 -4.22 -9.20 -3.07
N ALA A 174 -5.03 -10.01 -3.76
CA ALA A 174 -5.98 -10.92 -3.13
C ALA A 174 -5.28 -11.89 -2.19
N THR A 175 -4.14 -12.45 -2.60
CA THR A 175 -3.32 -13.32 -1.77
C THR A 175 -2.78 -12.59 -0.53
N TYR A 176 -2.21 -11.39 -0.73
CA TYR A 176 -1.72 -10.57 0.38
C TYR A 176 -2.83 -10.30 1.40
N PHE A 177 -3.99 -9.81 0.95
CA PHE A 177 -5.11 -9.53 1.84
C PHE A 177 -5.65 -10.78 2.54
N ALA A 178 -5.74 -11.91 1.84
CA ALA A 178 -6.18 -13.18 2.42
C ALA A 178 -5.23 -13.65 3.55
N LEU A 179 -3.92 -13.52 3.36
CA LEU A 179 -2.92 -13.88 4.37
C LEU A 179 -2.95 -12.94 5.57
N ILE A 180 -3.09 -11.63 5.36
CA ILE A 180 -3.22 -10.64 6.44
C ILE A 180 -4.52 -10.85 7.21
N TYR A 181 -5.63 -11.13 6.52
CA TYR A 181 -6.90 -11.48 7.16
C TYR A 181 -6.78 -12.74 8.03
N GLU A 182 -6.20 -13.81 7.49
CA GLU A 182 -6.03 -15.07 8.23
C GLU A 182 -5.09 -14.92 9.42
N TRP A 183 -4.03 -14.13 9.28
CA TRP A 183 -3.13 -13.78 10.38
C TRP A 183 -3.87 -13.01 11.49
N ALA A 184 -4.66 -12.00 11.12
CA ALA A 184 -5.47 -11.23 12.07
C ALA A 184 -6.48 -12.13 12.80
N ARG A 185 -7.17 -13.02 12.06
CA ARG A 185 -8.15 -13.99 12.58
C ARG A 185 -7.53 -14.96 13.57
N ARG A 186 -6.28 -15.40 13.35
CA ARG A 186 -5.53 -16.28 14.24
C ARG A 186 -4.83 -15.57 15.41
N GLY A 187 -5.15 -14.32 15.66
CA GLY A 187 -4.54 -13.54 16.74
C GLY A 187 -3.03 -13.30 16.56
N GLY A 188 -2.56 -13.21 15.30
CA GLY A 188 -1.16 -12.95 14.97
C GLY A 188 -0.24 -14.20 14.98
N LYS A 189 -0.79 -15.41 15.06
CA LYS A 189 -0.01 -16.66 15.18
C LYS A 189 0.39 -17.31 13.84
N LEU A 190 0.07 -16.69 12.71
CA LEU A 190 0.48 -17.17 11.38
C LEU A 190 1.87 -16.61 11.05
N ASP A 191 2.77 -17.44 10.52
CA ASP A 191 3.98 -16.96 9.84
C ASP A 191 3.60 -16.32 8.48
N VAL A 192 3.30 -15.02 8.53
CA VAL A 192 2.88 -14.25 7.35
C VAL A 192 4.03 -14.11 6.36
N GLU A 193 5.26 -13.92 6.84
CA GLU A 193 6.43 -13.72 5.97
C GLU A 193 6.70 -14.99 5.15
N GLY A 194 6.74 -16.15 5.81
CA GLY A 194 6.90 -17.44 5.14
C GLY A 194 5.73 -17.77 4.20
N ALA A 195 4.50 -17.49 4.61
CA ALA A 195 3.32 -17.72 3.78
C ALA A 195 3.32 -16.83 2.53
N ILE A 196 3.66 -15.55 2.65
CA ILE A 196 3.81 -14.63 1.51
C ILE A 196 4.91 -15.11 0.58
N ALA A 197 6.08 -15.50 1.11
CA ALA A 197 7.19 -15.98 0.30
C ALA A 197 6.81 -17.21 -0.54
N GLN A 198 6.12 -18.19 0.06
CA GLN A 198 5.66 -19.40 -0.63
C GLN A 198 4.60 -19.08 -1.69
N THR A 199 3.63 -18.22 -1.36
CA THR A 199 2.57 -17.88 -2.32
C THR A 199 3.10 -17.04 -3.48
N LEU A 200 4.04 -16.14 -3.20
CA LEU A 200 4.77 -15.42 -4.25
C LEU A 200 5.48 -16.36 -5.19
N ASP A 201 6.14 -17.37 -4.66
CA ASP A 201 6.85 -18.35 -5.48
C ASP A 201 5.87 -19.08 -6.43
N ILE A 202 4.70 -19.48 -5.94
CA ILE A 202 3.63 -20.07 -6.76
C ILE A 202 3.18 -19.13 -7.87
N VAL A 203 2.89 -17.87 -7.55
CA VAL A 203 2.41 -16.87 -8.52
C VAL A 203 3.51 -16.52 -9.52
N LEU A 204 4.73 -16.29 -9.06
CA LEU A 204 5.86 -15.93 -9.93
C LEU A 204 6.26 -17.08 -10.84
N ASN A 205 6.24 -18.34 -10.38
CA ASN A 205 6.45 -19.50 -11.21
C ASN A 205 5.35 -19.64 -12.27
N GLY A 206 4.11 -19.29 -11.91
CA GLY A 206 3.00 -19.18 -12.86
C GLY A 206 3.20 -18.04 -13.89
N LEU A 207 3.85 -16.94 -13.51
CA LEU A 207 4.14 -15.79 -14.38
C LEU A 207 5.40 -15.98 -15.23
N SER A 208 6.37 -16.80 -14.78
CA SER A 208 7.66 -16.95 -15.44
C SER A 208 7.54 -17.47 -16.86
N GLU A 209 8.27 -16.88 -17.78
CA GLU A 209 8.42 -17.41 -19.12
C GLU A 209 9.19 -18.74 -19.04
N LYS A 210 8.55 -19.85 -19.46
CA LYS A 210 9.25 -21.15 -19.53
C LYS A 210 10.35 -21.02 -20.58
N LYS A 211 11.62 -21.08 -20.18
CA LYS A 211 12.73 -21.26 -21.12
C LYS A 211 12.44 -22.57 -21.89
N SER A 212 12.07 -22.43 -23.16
CA SER A 212 11.99 -23.58 -24.05
C SER A 212 13.35 -24.28 -24.00
N LYS A 213 13.38 -25.53 -23.53
CA LYS A 213 14.55 -26.38 -23.76
C LYS A 213 14.68 -26.51 -25.27
N ARG A 214 15.60 -25.76 -25.88
CA ARG A 214 16.05 -26.10 -27.24
C ARG A 214 16.60 -27.51 -27.15
N SER A 215 15.84 -28.44 -27.66
CA SER A 215 16.31 -29.80 -27.95
C SER A 215 17.43 -29.66 -28.96
N ASN A 216 18.67 -29.82 -28.52
CA ASN A 216 19.76 -30.13 -29.44
C ASN A 216 19.54 -31.61 -29.84
N ALA A 217 19.03 -31.78 -31.03
CA ALA A 217 19.18 -33.00 -31.79
C ALA A 217 20.35 -32.85 -32.75
#